data_aafbb2e0b551fe68edf0ccce3c6243d3
#
_entry.id   aafbb2e0b551fe68edf0ccce3c6243d3
#
_cell.length_a   1.000
_cell.length_b   1.000
_cell.length_c   1.000
_cell.angle_alpha   90.00
_cell.angle_beta   90.00
_cell.angle_gamma   90.00
#
_symmetry.space_group_name_H-M   'P 1'
#
loop_
_entity.id
_entity.type
_entity.pdbx_description
1 polymer ?
#
loop_
_entity_poly.entity_id
_entity_poly.type
_entity_poly.pdbx_seq_one_letter_code
_entity_poly.pdbx_strand_id
1 'polypeptide(L)'
;MDLSRILISVVGTNNSPNHENWIECSKTWVPYLRKLGYKVVVLLSDNSIYYDYTLRGDFLLSKCDDGKGGLFFKKVLNPIKWILENNDFDYYFTVDSDSFVHPIRFERMLYRNFYDFKSIDYMGTVIPYQGTNPNIWSRIMHLNYSHASGCAYMLSRRSMEIILDTYEKKGESIFRAECYEDCVVGRVLFENGVSLLSDTRIYMESPFHTVIGNPHKSVVPYIGNETGQHLAIQHYLSGHMEELVHYHNLY
;
A
#
# COMPACT_ATOMS: atom_id res chain seq x y z
N MET A 1 -15.37 14.92 4.80
CA MET A 1 -14.17 14.16 5.23
C MET A 1 -13.02 15.14 5.38
N ASP A 2 -12.33 15.09 6.48
CA ASP A 2 -11.11 15.89 6.71
C ASP A 2 -9.88 15.09 6.21
N LEU A 3 -9.28 15.57 5.12
CA LEU A 3 -8.13 14.90 4.47
C LEU A 3 -6.88 14.90 5.36
N SER A 4 -6.76 15.86 6.28
CA SER A 4 -5.65 15.95 7.23
C SER A 4 -5.63 14.78 8.23
N ARG A 5 -6.76 14.07 8.36
CA ARG A 5 -6.88 12.88 9.22
C ARG A 5 -6.57 11.56 8.50
N ILE A 6 -6.03 11.63 7.29
CA ILE A 6 -5.52 10.47 6.56
C ILE A 6 -4.00 10.54 6.51
N LEU A 7 -3.34 9.58 7.12
CA LEU A 7 -1.90 9.38 6.91
C LEU A 7 -1.69 8.55 5.65
N ILE A 8 -0.87 9.04 4.75
CA ILE A 8 -0.40 8.29 3.59
C ILE A 8 1.06 7.92 3.81
N SER A 9 1.41 6.65 3.60
CA SER A 9 2.78 6.20 3.66
C SER A 9 3.27 5.67 2.32
N VAL A 10 4.52 5.99 1.98
CA VAL A 10 5.26 5.41 0.87
C VAL A 10 6.23 4.38 1.43
N VAL A 11 6.10 3.13 1.02
CA VAL A 11 6.97 2.05 1.50
C VAL A 11 8.28 2.07 0.74
N GLY A 12 9.29 2.70 1.34
CA GLY A 12 10.63 2.80 0.77
C GLY A 12 11.55 1.66 1.20
N THR A 13 12.71 1.61 0.56
CA THR A 13 13.84 0.75 0.93
C THR A 13 15.14 1.54 0.79
N ASN A 14 16.12 1.21 1.61
CA ASN A 14 17.48 1.74 1.49
C ASN A 14 18.35 0.91 0.54
N ASN A 15 17.82 -0.22 0.04
CA ASN A 15 18.55 -1.16 -0.81
C ASN A 15 18.31 -0.89 -2.30
N SER A 16 19.40 -0.82 -3.07
CA SER A 16 19.35 -0.82 -4.53
C SER A 16 18.76 -2.16 -5.06
N PRO A 17 17.99 -2.15 -6.16
CA PRO A 17 17.70 -1.04 -7.08
C PRO A 17 16.49 -0.19 -6.66
N ASN A 18 15.72 -0.56 -5.66
CA ASN A 18 14.43 0.07 -5.35
C ASN A 18 14.57 1.34 -4.49
N HIS A 19 15.78 1.69 -4.06
CA HIS A 19 16.03 2.92 -3.28
C HIS A 19 15.57 4.19 -4.02
N GLU A 20 15.72 4.25 -5.32
CA GLU A 20 15.39 5.43 -6.11
C GLU A 20 13.88 5.64 -6.24
N ASN A 21 13.06 4.59 -6.15
CA ASN A 21 11.62 4.67 -6.35
C ASN A 21 10.92 5.64 -5.39
N TRP A 22 11.21 5.56 -4.08
CA TRP A 22 10.59 6.48 -3.13
C TRP A 22 11.08 7.92 -3.28
N ILE A 23 12.32 8.12 -3.77
CA ILE A 23 12.86 9.45 -4.12
C ILE A 23 12.05 10.04 -5.27
N GLU A 24 11.75 9.25 -6.29
CA GLU A 24 10.91 9.68 -7.42
C GLU A 24 9.47 9.97 -6.97
N CYS A 25 8.88 9.18 -6.09
CA CYS A 25 7.59 9.51 -5.47
C CYS A 25 7.64 10.89 -4.78
N SER A 26 8.73 11.17 -4.05
CA SER A 26 8.92 12.44 -3.33
C SER A 26 9.10 13.66 -4.23
N LYS A 27 9.54 13.47 -5.48
CA LYS A 27 9.65 14.51 -6.49
C LYS A 27 8.39 14.71 -7.33
N THR A 28 7.56 13.66 -7.43
CA THR A 28 6.42 13.61 -8.35
C THR A 28 5.10 13.86 -7.65
N TRP A 29 4.42 12.83 -7.20
CA TRP A 29 3.05 12.93 -6.71
C TRP A 29 2.93 13.28 -5.21
N VAL A 30 3.92 12.98 -4.39
CA VAL A 30 3.90 13.28 -2.94
C VAL A 30 3.72 14.78 -2.65
N PRO A 31 4.44 15.72 -3.34
CA PRO A 31 4.25 17.15 -3.10
C PRO A 31 2.81 17.62 -3.39
N TYR A 32 2.14 17.02 -4.38
CA TYR A 32 0.76 17.36 -4.71
C TYR A 32 -0.22 16.88 -3.64
N LEU A 33 -0.04 15.66 -3.10
CA LEU A 33 -0.87 15.18 -2.00
C LEU A 33 -0.70 16.05 -0.75
N ARG A 34 0.53 16.45 -0.43
CA ARG A 34 0.79 17.40 0.68
C ARG A 34 0.11 18.75 0.47
N LYS A 35 0.12 19.25 -0.77
CA LYS A 35 -0.59 20.50 -1.12
C LYS A 35 -2.11 20.38 -0.97
N LEU A 36 -2.67 19.20 -1.16
CA LEU A 36 -4.08 18.89 -0.89
C LEU A 36 -4.39 18.71 0.60
N GLY A 37 -3.41 18.76 1.48
CA GLY A 37 -3.58 18.68 2.94
C GLY A 37 -3.33 17.31 3.55
N TYR A 38 -2.92 16.30 2.75
CA TYR A 38 -2.55 14.99 3.31
C TYR A 38 -1.22 15.05 4.06
N LYS A 39 -1.14 14.32 5.16
CA LYS A 39 0.17 13.97 5.74
C LYS A 39 0.74 12.78 4.99
N VAL A 40 1.95 12.95 4.46
CA VAL A 40 2.66 11.87 3.73
C VAL A 40 4.01 11.62 4.39
N VAL A 41 4.28 10.37 4.74
CA VAL A 41 5.55 9.90 5.31
C VAL A 41 6.16 8.82 4.43
N VAL A 42 7.48 8.69 4.48
CA VAL A 42 8.22 7.58 3.86
C VAL A 42 8.60 6.59 4.94
N LEU A 43 8.29 5.31 4.75
CA LEU A 43 8.64 4.23 5.67
C LEU A 43 9.99 3.63 5.26
N LEU A 44 10.95 3.63 6.17
CA LEU A 44 12.27 3.03 5.94
C LEU A 44 12.65 2.13 7.12
N SER A 45 13.49 1.14 6.87
CA SER A 45 14.10 0.31 7.91
C SER A 45 15.39 0.96 8.42
N ASP A 46 15.60 0.96 9.75
CA ASP A 46 16.83 1.44 10.37
C ASP A 46 17.09 0.67 11.68
N ASN A 47 17.98 -0.32 11.63
CA ASN A 47 18.33 -1.13 12.79
C ASN A 47 19.19 -0.37 13.84
N SER A 48 19.64 0.84 13.52
CA SER A 48 20.44 1.65 14.45
C SER A 48 19.62 2.46 15.44
N ILE A 49 18.30 2.59 15.22
CA ILE A 49 17.42 3.31 16.15
C ILE A 49 17.21 2.52 17.45
N TYR A 50 17.02 3.25 18.55
CA TYR A 50 16.84 2.64 19.88
C TYR A 50 15.45 2.02 20.07
N TYR A 51 14.41 2.75 19.66
CA TYR A 51 13.00 2.32 19.78
C TYR A 51 12.57 1.48 18.58
N ASP A 52 11.42 0.82 18.69
CA ASP A 52 10.82 0.04 17.57
C ASP A 52 10.61 0.91 16.33
N TYR A 53 10.32 2.21 16.52
CA TYR A 53 10.19 3.19 15.46
C TYR A 53 10.57 4.61 15.95
N THR A 54 10.84 5.48 14.99
CA THR A 54 11.17 6.89 15.23
C THR A 54 10.75 7.74 14.03
N LEU A 55 10.04 8.85 14.29
CA LEU A 55 9.76 9.83 13.24
C LEU A 55 10.89 10.85 13.15
N ARG A 56 11.51 11.00 11.97
CA ARG A 56 12.52 12.03 11.67
C ARG A 56 12.10 12.82 10.44
N GLY A 57 11.53 14.02 10.63
CA GLY A 57 10.95 14.79 9.55
C GLY A 57 9.81 14.03 8.88
N ASP A 58 9.97 13.72 7.61
CA ASP A 58 8.98 12.96 6.83
C ASP A 58 9.25 11.45 6.77
N PHE A 59 10.24 10.97 7.53
CA PHE A 59 10.61 9.56 7.56
C PHE A 59 10.14 8.89 8.85
N LEU A 60 9.31 7.87 8.73
CA LEU A 60 9.02 6.96 9.84
C LEU A 60 9.95 5.76 9.72
N LEU A 61 10.97 5.75 10.57
CA LEU A 61 11.99 4.71 10.61
C LEU A 61 11.51 3.57 11.50
N SER A 62 11.64 2.34 11.02
CA SER A 62 11.28 1.12 11.76
C SER A 62 12.53 0.29 12.06
N LYS A 63 12.65 -0.19 13.30
CA LYS A 63 13.72 -1.10 13.72
C LYS A 63 13.42 -2.52 13.21
N CYS A 64 13.74 -2.78 11.98
CA CYS A 64 13.55 -4.07 11.35
C CYS A 64 14.45 -4.20 10.11
N ASP A 65 14.61 -5.43 9.64
CA ASP A 65 15.30 -5.69 8.39
C ASP A 65 14.44 -5.30 7.18
N ASP A 66 15.10 -4.91 6.10
CA ASP A 66 14.43 -4.55 4.83
C ASP A 66 13.93 -5.78 4.03
N GLY A 67 14.09 -6.97 4.59
CA GLY A 67 13.60 -8.22 4.00
C GLY A 67 12.11 -8.46 4.23
N LYS A 68 11.60 -9.56 3.65
CA LYS A 68 10.18 -9.94 3.74
C LYS A 68 9.68 -10.07 5.18
N GLY A 69 10.50 -10.57 6.11
CA GLY A 69 10.15 -10.68 7.53
C GLY A 69 9.96 -9.33 8.22
N GLY A 70 10.74 -8.32 7.83
CA GLY A 70 10.65 -6.96 8.38
C GLY A 70 9.53 -6.13 7.78
N LEU A 71 8.99 -6.52 6.62
CA LEU A 71 8.01 -5.72 5.90
C LEU A 71 6.72 -5.50 6.70
N PHE A 72 6.23 -6.50 7.44
CA PHE A 72 5.07 -6.34 8.31
C PHE A 72 5.31 -5.28 9.40
N PHE A 73 6.48 -5.27 10.02
CA PHE A 73 6.83 -4.26 11.03
C PHE A 73 6.92 -2.87 10.43
N LYS A 74 7.62 -2.73 9.29
CA LYS A 74 7.83 -1.46 8.63
C LYS A 74 6.53 -0.87 8.06
N LYS A 75 5.74 -1.69 7.36
CA LYS A 75 4.57 -1.24 6.59
C LYS A 75 3.29 -1.22 7.41
N VAL A 76 3.17 -2.09 8.41
CA VAL A 76 1.92 -2.30 9.14
C VAL A 76 2.06 -1.94 10.61
N LEU A 77 2.84 -2.69 11.38
CA LEU A 77 2.77 -2.63 12.84
C LEU A 77 3.29 -1.30 13.40
N ASN A 78 4.49 -0.86 13.00
CA ASN A 78 5.09 0.35 13.55
C ASN A 78 4.36 1.64 13.12
N PRO A 79 3.91 1.80 11.85
CA PRO A 79 3.03 2.91 11.50
C PRO A 79 1.72 2.91 12.29
N ILE A 80 1.09 1.76 12.50
CA ILE A 80 -0.14 1.64 13.29
C ILE A 80 0.11 2.06 14.74
N LYS A 81 1.16 1.57 15.39
CA LYS A 81 1.53 1.99 16.74
C LYS A 81 1.70 3.51 16.82
N TRP A 82 2.48 4.07 15.91
CA TRP A 82 2.71 5.51 15.86
C TRP A 82 1.42 6.32 15.68
N ILE A 83 0.54 5.89 14.78
CA ILE A 83 -0.77 6.54 14.53
C ILE A 83 -1.65 6.50 15.78
N LEU A 84 -1.77 5.33 16.41
CA LEU A 84 -2.64 5.15 17.56
C LEU A 84 -2.15 5.90 18.80
N GLU A 85 -0.84 6.00 19.00
CA GLU A 85 -0.24 6.78 20.08
C GLU A 85 -0.43 8.29 19.91
N ASN A 86 -0.39 8.81 18.67
CA ASN A 86 -0.48 10.24 18.43
C ASN A 86 -1.92 10.75 18.25
N ASN A 87 -2.89 9.87 18.01
CA ASN A 87 -4.32 10.19 17.88
C ASN A 87 -4.72 11.18 16.76
N ASP A 88 -3.82 11.48 15.83
CA ASP A 88 -4.04 12.52 14.80
C ASP A 88 -4.78 12.00 13.56
N PHE A 89 -4.83 10.67 13.36
CA PHE A 89 -5.34 10.09 12.12
C PHE A 89 -6.46 9.08 12.36
N ASP A 90 -7.48 9.12 11.49
CA ASP A 90 -8.59 8.16 11.46
C ASP A 90 -8.34 7.04 10.45
N TYR A 91 -7.51 7.33 9.43
CA TYR A 91 -7.20 6.42 8.35
C TYR A 91 -5.72 6.35 8.07
N TYR A 92 -5.27 5.17 7.73
CA TYR A 92 -3.92 4.88 7.27
C TYR A 92 -3.97 4.31 5.86
N PHE A 93 -3.33 4.98 4.91
CA PHE A 93 -3.21 4.54 3.52
C PHE A 93 -1.75 4.24 3.21
N THR A 94 -1.43 2.99 2.90
CA THR A 94 -0.08 2.58 2.53
C THR A 94 0.03 2.34 1.03
N VAL A 95 1.16 2.74 0.44
CA VAL A 95 1.47 2.62 -0.99
C VAL A 95 2.90 2.15 -1.15
N ASP A 96 3.14 1.15 -2.00
CA ASP A 96 4.49 0.73 -2.35
C ASP A 96 5.19 1.79 -3.21
N SER A 97 6.51 1.95 -3.06
CA SER A 97 7.27 3.00 -3.72
C SER A 97 7.37 2.88 -5.25
N ASP A 98 7.04 1.72 -5.79
CA ASP A 98 6.92 1.48 -7.24
C ASP A 98 5.49 1.72 -7.76
N SER A 99 4.67 2.42 -6.98
CA SER A 99 3.31 2.81 -7.34
C SER A 99 3.21 4.31 -7.59
N PHE A 100 2.45 4.68 -8.61
CA PHE A 100 2.11 6.06 -8.91
C PHE A 100 0.70 6.38 -8.39
N VAL A 101 0.57 7.48 -7.64
CA VAL A 101 -0.72 8.00 -7.15
C VAL A 101 -1.07 9.25 -7.94
N HIS A 102 -2.21 9.23 -8.63
CA HIS A 102 -2.73 10.42 -9.29
C HIS A 102 -3.53 11.26 -8.28
N PRO A 103 -3.04 12.42 -7.80
CA PRO A 103 -3.59 13.08 -6.62
C PRO A 103 -5.08 13.42 -6.72
N ILE A 104 -5.52 13.99 -7.84
CA ILE A 104 -6.91 14.41 -8.04
C ILE A 104 -7.85 13.19 -8.15
N ARG A 105 -7.43 12.13 -8.83
CA ARG A 105 -8.25 10.91 -8.98
C ARG A 105 -8.32 10.14 -7.67
N PHE A 106 -7.22 10.12 -6.91
CA PHE A 106 -7.17 9.55 -5.57
C PHE A 106 -8.15 10.26 -4.63
N GLU A 107 -8.11 11.58 -4.60
CA GLU A 107 -9.04 12.37 -3.80
C GLU A 107 -10.50 12.10 -4.20
N ARG A 108 -10.83 12.10 -5.50
CA ARG A 108 -12.18 11.76 -5.99
C ARG A 108 -12.59 10.34 -5.63
N MET A 109 -11.66 9.39 -5.69
CA MET A 109 -11.90 8.00 -5.27
C MET A 109 -12.30 7.95 -3.81
N LEU A 110 -11.56 8.61 -2.93
CA LEU A 110 -11.86 8.67 -1.51
C LEU A 110 -13.21 9.33 -1.24
N TYR A 111 -13.45 10.52 -1.81
CA TYR A 111 -14.74 11.23 -1.61
C TYR A 111 -15.94 10.38 -2.04
N ARG A 112 -15.85 9.69 -3.19
CA ARG A 112 -16.91 8.83 -3.67
C ARG A 112 -17.13 7.65 -2.73
N ASN A 113 -16.09 6.98 -2.31
CA ASN A 113 -16.21 5.83 -1.41
C ASN A 113 -16.80 6.25 -0.05
N PHE A 114 -16.36 7.36 0.52
CA PHE A 114 -16.92 7.87 1.78
C PHE A 114 -18.36 8.41 1.64
N TYR A 115 -18.77 8.83 0.45
CA TYR A 115 -20.15 9.20 0.15
C TYR A 115 -21.04 7.96 0.03
N ASP A 116 -20.59 6.93 -0.68
CA ASP A 116 -21.35 5.72 -0.96
C ASP A 116 -21.42 4.78 0.27
N PHE A 117 -20.42 4.82 1.15
CA PHE A 117 -20.31 3.95 2.32
C PHE A 117 -20.21 4.79 3.60
N LYS A 118 -21.01 4.43 4.62
CA LYS A 118 -21.01 5.15 5.91
C LYS A 118 -19.70 5.01 6.68
N SER A 119 -19.00 3.89 6.52
CA SER A 119 -17.69 3.62 7.09
C SER A 119 -16.91 2.70 6.17
N ILE A 120 -15.61 2.93 6.07
CA ILE A 120 -14.68 2.09 5.31
C ILE A 120 -13.63 1.62 6.30
N ASP A 121 -13.70 0.36 6.69
CA ASP A 121 -12.73 -0.19 7.64
C ASP A 121 -11.48 -0.74 6.93
N TYR A 122 -11.65 -1.32 5.74
CA TYR A 122 -10.57 -1.88 4.94
C TYR A 122 -10.87 -1.71 3.45
N MET A 123 -9.99 -1.06 2.69
CA MET A 123 -10.17 -0.82 1.26
C MET A 123 -8.88 -1.08 0.49
N GLY A 124 -9.01 -1.66 -0.68
CA GLY A 124 -7.90 -1.91 -1.61
C GLY A 124 -8.37 -2.65 -2.84
N THR A 125 -7.44 -3.05 -3.70
CA THR A 125 -7.78 -3.95 -4.81
C THR A 125 -7.60 -5.40 -4.38
N VAL A 126 -8.61 -6.23 -4.65
CA VAL A 126 -8.44 -7.69 -4.53
C VAL A 126 -7.46 -8.13 -5.61
N ILE A 127 -6.45 -8.90 -5.23
CA ILE A 127 -5.60 -9.57 -6.22
C ILE A 127 -6.51 -10.52 -7.00
N PRO A 128 -6.74 -10.25 -8.29
CA PRO A 128 -7.54 -11.15 -9.09
C PRO A 128 -6.80 -12.48 -9.16
N TYR A 129 -7.44 -13.50 -8.60
CA TYR A 129 -6.92 -14.83 -8.60
C TYR A 129 -6.92 -15.40 -10.02
N GLN A 130 -5.83 -15.22 -10.76
CA GLN A 130 -5.60 -15.90 -12.04
C GLN A 130 -4.15 -16.41 -12.04
N GLY A 131 -3.92 -17.44 -11.22
CA GLY A 131 -2.60 -18.00 -11.03
C GLY A 131 -2.16 -18.90 -12.18
N THR A 132 -0.97 -18.64 -12.69
CA THR A 132 -0.23 -19.57 -13.56
C THR A 132 0.99 -20.17 -12.85
N ASN A 133 1.31 -19.77 -11.63
CA ASN A 133 2.40 -20.37 -10.85
C ASN A 133 1.85 -21.18 -9.66
N PRO A 134 1.73 -22.52 -9.78
CA PRO A 134 1.16 -23.37 -8.75
C PRO A 134 1.95 -23.39 -7.43
N ASN A 135 3.21 -22.99 -7.44
CA ASN A 135 4.09 -23.12 -6.26
C ASN A 135 3.91 -21.97 -5.24
N ILE A 136 3.54 -20.78 -5.69
CA ILE A 136 3.26 -19.64 -4.79
C ILE A 136 1.77 -19.58 -4.48
N TRP A 137 0.95 -19.76 -5.49
CA TRP A 137 -0.50 -19.60 -5.42
C TRP A 137 -1.23 -20.79 -4.80
N SER A 138 -0.69 -22.00 -4.85
CA SER A 138 -1.27 -23.15 -4.16
C SER A 138 -1.34 -22.97 -2.64
N ARG A 139 -0.45 -22.16 -2.06
CA ARG A 139 -0.49 -21.79 -0.65
C ARG A 139 -1.56 -20.72 -0.34
N ILE A 140 -1.82 -19.81 -1.29
CA ILE A 140 -2.83 -18.74 -1.16
C ILE A 140 -4.23 -19.28 -1.48
N MET A 141 -4.35 -20.30 -2.33
CA MET A 141 -5.63 -20.91 -2.75
C MET A 141 -6.45 -21.52 -1.61
N HIS A 142 -5.84 -21.79 -0.48
CA HIS A 142 -6.54 -22.30 0.70
C HIS A 142 -7.00 -21.19 1.65
N LEU A 143 -6.80 -19.91 1.27
CA LEU A 143 -7.28 -18.79 2.06
C LEU A 143 -8.78 -18.63 1.85
N ASN A 144 -9.54 -18.80 2.94
CA ASN A 144 -10.99 -18.60 2.97
C ASN A 144 -11.38 -17.11 3.08
N TYR A 145 -10.48 -16.18 2.79
CA TYR A 145 -10.69 -14.75 2.93
C TYR A 145 -10.11 -13.97 1.75
N SER A 146 -10.68 -12.80 1.49
CA SER A 146 -10.16 -11.83 0.54
C SER A 146 -9.25 -10.84 1.24
N HIS A 147 -8.14 -10.46 0.60
CA HIS A 147 -7.24 -9.43 1.07
C HIS A 147 -6.94 -8.41 -0.05
N ALA A 148 -6.60 -7.18 0.34
CA ALA A 148 -6.12 -6.20 -0.58
C ALA A 148 -4.69 -6.53 -1.02
N SER A 149 -4.36 -6.18 -2.25
CA SER A 149 -2.98 -6.24 -2.73
C SER A 149 -2.05 -5.37 -1.90
N GLY A 150 -0.85 -5.87 -1.64
CA GLY A 150 0.20 -5.13 -0.96
C GLY A 150 0.58 -3.82 -1.63
N CYS A 151 0.30 -3.62 -2.91
CA CYS A 151 0.66 -2.40 -3.63
C CYS A 151 0.06 -1.13 -3.03
N ALA A 152 -1.19 -1.18 -2.57
CA ALA A 152 -1.85 -0.09 -1.84
C ALA A 152 -3.13 -0.55 -1.15
N TYR A 153 -3.32 -0.13 0.09
CA TYR A 153 -4.57 -0.34 0.83
C TYR A 153 -4.77 0.69 1.94
N MET A 154 -6.02 0.83 2.36
CA MET A 154 -6.44 1.73 3.44
C MET A 154 -7.01 0.94 4.62
N LEU A 155 -6.67 1.38 5.82
CA LEU A 155 -7.17 0.88 7.09
C LEU A 155 -7.84 2.02 7.86
N SER A 156 -9.01 1.79 8.44
CA SER A 156 -9.58 2.68 9.45
C SER A 156 -8.86 2.54 10.78
N ARG A 157 -9.09 3.47 11.71
CA ARG A 157 -8.63 3.38 13.10
C ARG A 157 -9.05 2.06 13.73
N ARG A 158 -10.31 1.65 13.56
CA ARG A 158 -10.82 0.36 14.06
C ARG A 158 -10.00 -0.82 13.54
N SER A 159 -9.68 -0.84 12.25
CA SER A 159 -8.86 -1.90 11.65
C SER A 159 -7.43 -1.89 12.19
N MET A 160 -6.86 -0.71 12.40
CA MET A 160 -5.53 -0.57 13.02
C MET A 160 -5.52 -1.11 14.46
N GLU A 161 -6.53 -0.79 15.27
CA GLU A 161 -6.69 -1.29 16.64
C GLU A 161 -6.83 -2.82 16.67
N ILE A 162 -7.63 -3.41 15.77
CA ILE A 162 -7.77 -4.86 15.64
C ILE A 162 -6.44 -5.55 15.32
N ILE A 163 -5.66 -4.98 14.38
CA ILE A 163 -4.36 -5.55 13.99
C ILE A 163 -3.39 -5.49 15.17
N LEU A 164 -3.30 -4.34 15.85
CA LEU A 164 -2.40 -4.16 16.98
C LEU A 164 -2.77 -5.09 18.15
N ASP A 165 -4.04 -5.11 18.56
CA ASP A 165 -4.55 -5.99 19.63
C ASP A 165 -4.31 -7.47 19.31
N THR A 166 -4.51 -7.87 18.05
CA THR A 166 -4.24 -9.25 17.62
C THR A 166 -2.76 -9.58 17.70
N TYR A 167 -1.88 -8.64 17.32
CA TYR A 167 -0.44 -8.84 17.44
C TYR A 167 0.02 -8.89 18.90
N GLU A 168 -0.47 -8.02 19.76
CA GLU A 168 -0.15 -8.01 21.19
C GLU A 168 -0.55 -9.33 21.88
N LYS A 169 -1.68 -9.92 21.48
CA LYS A 169 -2.15 -11.21 22.03
C LYS A 169 -1.41 -12.42 21.49
N LYS A 170 -1.05 -12.43 20.21
CA LYS A 170 -0.53 -13.62 19.50
C LYS A 170 0.98 -13.54 19.22
N GLY A 171 1.59 -12.35 19.29
CA GLY A 171 2.98 -12.14 18.93
C GLY A 171 3.27 -12.63 17.49
N GLU A 172 4.44 -13.21 17.30
CA GLU A 172 4.85 -13.73 15.99
C GLU A 172 3.97 -14.87 15.43
N SER A 173 3.14 -15.50 16.27
CA SER A 173 2.20 -16.52 15.80
C SER A 173 1.12 -15.96 14.86
N ILE A 174 1.02 -14.62 14.75
CA ILE A 174 0.18 -13.96 13.75
C ILE A 174 0.60 -14.31 12.30
N PHE A 175 1.86 -14.64 12.07
CA PHE A 175 2.35 -14.89 10.71
C PHE A 175 1.94 -16.25 10.14
N ARG A 176 1.62 -17.24 10.96
CA ARG A 176 1.24 -18.60 10.54
C ARG A 176 2.01 -19.08 9.30
N ALA A 177 1.27 -19.43 8.23
CA ALA A 177 1.82 -19.88 6.94
C ALA A 177 1.93 -18.75 5.89
N GLU A 178 1.39 -17.57 6.17
CA GLU A 178 1.44 -16.43 5.28
C GLU A 178 2.87 -15.86 5.25
N CYS A 179 3.37 -15.62 4.04
CA CYS A 179 4.70 -15.05 3.84
C CYS A 179 4.69 -13.55 3.45
N TYR A 180 3.49 -12.98 3.26
CA TYR A 180 3.30 -11.58 2.86
C TYR A 180 2.43 -10.84 3.88
N GLU A 181 2.76 -9.57 4.11
CA GLU A 181 2.10 -8.72 5.10
C GLU A 181 0.64 -8.44 4.79
N ASP A 182 0.29 -8.32 3.51
CA ASP A 182 -1.08 -8.09 3.03
C ASP A 182 -2.00 -9.27 3.31
N CYS A 183 -1.50 -10.49 3.17
CA CYS A 183 -2.20 -11.72 3.54
C CYS A 183 -2.47 -11.75 5.05
N VAL A 184 -1.48 -11.39 5.88
CA VAL A 184 -1.64 -11.32 7.34
C VAL A 184 -2.71 -10.31 7.72
N VAL A 185 -2.64 -9.10 7.15
CA VAL A 185 -3.63 -8.03 7.38
C VAL A 185 -5.02 -8.50 6.99
N GLY A 186 -5.21 -9.05 5.78
CA GLY A 186 -6.51 -9.52 5.32
C GLY A 186 -7.09 -10.60 6.19
N ARG A 187 -6.29 -11.59 6.63
CA ARG A 187 -6.72 -12.66 7.51
C ARG A 187 -7.13 -12.13 8.88
N VAL A 188 -6.29 -11.31 9.51
CA VAL A 188 -6.60 -10.74 10.82
C VAL A 188 -7.91 -9.97 10.80
N LEU A 189 -8.12 -9.14 9.78
CA LEU A 189 -9.34 -8.36 9.62
C LEU A 189 -10.55 -9.25 9.36
N PHE A 190 -10.43 -10.25 8.48
CA PHE A 190 -11.49 -11.22 8.21
C PHE A 190 -11.90 -12.03 9.47
N GLU A 191 -10.93 -12.55 10.24
CA GLU A 191 -11.17 -13.27 11.50
C GLU A 191 -11.90 -12.40 12.54
N ASN A 192 -11.82 -11.07 12.42
CA ASN A 192 -12.49 -10.09 13.29
C ASN A 192 -13.72 -9.43 12.65
N GLY A 193 -14.25 -10.00 11.57
CA GLY A 193 -15.50 -9.57 10.93
C GLY A 193 -15.38 -8.27 10.12
N VAL A 194 -14.18 -7.88 9.71
CA VAL A 194 -13.95 -6.74 8.82
C VAL A 194 -13.87 -7.23 7.38
N SER A 195 -14.75 -6.70 6.54
CA SER A 195 -14.79 -7.02 5.11
C SER A 195 -13.96 -6.03 4.28
N LEU A 196 -13.31 -6.55 3.23
CA LEU A 196 -12.60 -5.73 2.26
C LEU A 196 -13.59 -5.04 1.30
N LEU A 197 -13.52 -3.71 1.22
CA LEU A 197 -14.08 -2.94 0.13
C LEU A 197 -13.11 -2.96 -1.05
N SER A 198 -13.46 -3.70 -2.09
CA SER A 198 -12.64 -3.78 -3.30
C SER A 198 -12.85 -2.55 -4.18
N ASP A 199 -11.76 -1.87 -4.53
CA ASP A 199 -11.79 -0.72 -5.44
C ASP A 199 -10.85 -0.94 -6.63
N THR A 200 -11.43 -1.10 -7.82
CA THR A 200 -10.70 -1.35 -9.07
C THR A 200 -9.95 -0.13 -9.60
N ARG A 201 -10.14 1.05 -9.01
CA ARG A 201 -9.35 2.26 -9.33
C ARG A 201 -7.94 2.21 -8.71
N ILE A 202 -7.72 1.30 -7.76
CA ILE A 202 -6.41 0.88 -7.30
C ILE A 202 -6.01 -0.30 -8.18
N TYR A 203 -5.12 -0.05 -9.13
CA TYR A 203 -4.74 -1.06 -10.11
C TYR A 203 -3.38 -1.66 -9.76
N MET A 204 -3.35 -2.98 -9.68
CA MET A 204 -2.13 -3.76 -9.60
C MET A 204 -1.90 -4.44 -10.95
N GLU A 205 -0.82 -4.09 -11.62
CA GLU A 205 -0.35 -4.88 -12.74
C GLU A 205 0.24 -6.19 -12.19
N SER A 206 -0.44 -7.30 -12.47
CA SER A 206 0.14 -8.60 -12.16
C SER A 206 1.34 -8.82 -13.08
N PRO A 207 2.52 -9.15 -12.57
CA PRO A 207 3.66 -9.54 -13.40
C PRO A 207 3.33 -10.77 -14.28
N PHE A 208 2.20 -11.42 -14.06
CA PHE A 208 1.69 -12.57 -14.82
C PHE A 208 0.76 -12.18 -15.98
N HIS A 209 0.34 -10.93 -16.10
CA HIS A 209 -0.33 -10.41 -17.28
C HIS A 209 0.63 -9.96 -18.38
N THR A 210 1.91 -10.10 -18.22
CA THR A 210 2.86 -10.00 -19.33
C THR A 210 2.53 -11.11 -20.31
N VAL A 211 1.88 -10.71 -21.39
CA VAL A 211 1.75 -11.54 -22.58
C VAL A 211 3.14 -12.10 -22.89
N ILE A 212 3.24 -13.42 -22.91
CA ILE A 212 4.44 -14.14 -23.27
C ILE A 212 5.06 -13.47 -24.51
N GLY A 213 6.18 -12.76 -24.33
CA GLY A 213 6.93 -12.23 -25.44
C GLY A 213 7.63 -10.88 -25.25
N ASN A 214 7.17 -9.97 -24.40
CA ASN A 214 7.90 -8.72 -24.20
C ASN A 214 7.44 -7.94 -22.95
N PRO A 215 8.12 -8.06 -21.81
CA PRO A 215 7.75 -7.37 -20.56
C PRO A 215 7.79 -5.84 -20.67
N HIS A 216 8.50 -5.29 -21.64
CA HIS A 216 8.66 -3.85 -21.82
C HIS A 216 7.61 -3.20 -22.73
N LYS A 217 6.75 -3.98 -23.39
CA LYS A 217 5.73 -3.44 -24.32
C LYS A 217 4.31 -3.42 -23.76
N SER A 218 4.03 -4.06 -22.65
CA SER A 218 2.67 -4.17 -22.11
C SER A 218 2.20 -2.98 -21.28
N VAL A 219 3.12 -2.15 -20.80
CA VAL A 219 2.79 -1.01 -19.92
C VAL A 219 2.22 0.17 -20.71
N VAL A 220 2.77 0.44 -21.89
CA VAL A 220 2.42 1.61 -22.72
C VAL A 220 0.96 1.58 -23.22
N PRO A 221 0.35 0.44 -23.63
CA PRO A 221 -1.04 0.43 -24.09
C PRO A 221 -2.08 0.76 -23.03
N TYR A 222 -1.79 0.49 -21.75
CA TYR A 222 -2.73 0.78 -20.65
C TYR A 222 -2.75 2.25 -20.27
N ILE A 223 -1.66 2.96 -20.47
CA ILE A 223 -1.57 4.40 -20.20
C ILE A 223 -2.34 5.20 -21.25
N GLY A 224 -2.40 4.73 -22.46
CA GLY A 224 -3.00 5.43 -23.62
C GLY A 224 -4.46 5.11 -23.93
N ASN A 225 -5.08 4.16 -23.25
CA ASN A 225 -6.49 3.83 -23.48
C ASN A 225 -7.40 4.46 -22.39
N GLU A 226 -8.70 4.52 -22.69
CA GLU A 226 -9.69 5.14 -21.81
C GLU A 226 -9.69 4.54 -20.38
N THR A 227 -9.27 3.29 -20.22
CA THR A 227 -9.20 2.60 -18.93
C THR A 227 -8.18 3.23 -18.00
N GLY A 228 -7.02 3.65 -18.50
CA GLY A 228 -5.98 4.32 -17.70
C GLY A 228 -6.41 5.68 -17.13
N GLN A 229 -7.37 6.36 -17.77
CA GLN A 229 -7.86 7.65 -17.34
C GLN A 229 -8.66 7.60 -16.01
N HIS A 230 -9.12 6.43 -15.59
CA HIS A 230 -9.91 6.26 -14.37
C HIS A 230 -9.12 5.78 -13.17
N LEU A 231 -7.86 5.38 -13.35
CA LEU A 231 -7.04 4.86 -12.25
C LEU A 231 -6.62 5.96 -11.29
N ALA A 232 -6.82 5.71 -10.00
CA ALA A 232 -6.35 6.56 -8.92
C ALA A 232 -4.94 6.20 -8.49
N ILE A 233 -4.61 4.90 -8.51
CA ILE A 233 -3.30 4.35 -8.18
C ILE A 233 -2.96 3.30 -9.22
N GLN A 234 -1.73 3.34 -9.67
CA GLN A 234 -1.18 2.37 -10.61
C GLN A 234 0.16 1.86 -10.09
N HIS A 235 0.27 0.55 -9.95
CA HIS A 235 1.48 -0.11 -9.52
C HIS A 235 2.33 -0.47 -10.74
N TYR A 236 3.64 -0.18 -10.63
CA TYR A 236 4.60 -0.44 -11.68
C TYR A 236 5.76 -1.30 -11.20
N LEU A 237 6.24 -2.12 -12.09
CA LEU A 237 7.53 -2.76 -11.90
C LEU A 237 8.65 -1.71 -12.05
N SER A 238 9.63 -1.77 -11.17
CA SER A 238 10.80 -0.88 -11.11
C SER A 238 11.41 -0.61 -12.49
N GLY A 239 11.67 0.64 -12.81
CA GLY A 239 12.35 1.09 -14.03
C GLY A 239 11.52 1.96 -14.98
N HIS A 240 10.22 2.20 -14.70
CA HIS A 240 9.34 2.97 -15.59
C HIS A 240 8.78 4.27 -14.97
N MET A 241 9.30 4.72 -13.83
CA MET A 241 8.80 5.92 -13.15
C MET A 241 9.02 7.20 -13.98
N GLU A 242 10.10 7.27 -14.77
CA GLU A 242 10.37 8.41 -15.64
C GLU A 242 9.33 8.56 -16.74
N GLU A 243 8.86 7.46 -17.32
CA GLU A 243 7.81 7.46 -18.34
C GLU A 243 6.48 7.99 -17.78
N LEU A 244 6.19 7.68 -16.51
CA LEU A 244 5.02 8.18 -15.79
C LEU A 244 5.06 9.68 -15.54
N VAL A 245 6.22 10.18 -15.14
CA VAL A 245 6.43 11.62 -14.94
C VAL A 245 6.18 12.36 -16.25
N HIS A 246 6.70 11.84 -17.37
CA HIS A 246 6.48 12.43 -18.69
C HIS A 246 5.00 12.45 -19.07
N TYR A 247 4.28 11.37 -18.81
CA TYR A 247 2.85 11.28 -19.09
C TYR A 247 1.99 12.22 -18.22
N HIS A 248 2.43 12.47 -16.98
CA HIS A 248 1.73 13.36 -16.06
C HIS A 248 1.89 14.84 -16.42
N ASN A 249 2.99 15.21 -17.06
CA ASN A 249 3.22 16.57 -17.55
C ASN A 249 2.47 16.89 -18.85
N LEU A 250 1.81 15.90 -19.47
CA LEU A 250 1.06 16.07 -20.71
C LEU A 250 -0.46 16.27 -20.49
N TYR A 251 -0.94 16.19 -19.24
CA TYR A 251 -2.33 16.41 -18.82
C TYR A 251 -2.39 17.28 -17.55
#